data_6f01f0c837c76d6edc373cec228335df
#
_entry.id   6f01f0c837c76d6edc373cec228335df
#
_cell.length_a   1.000
_cell.length_b   1.000
_cell.length_c   1.000
_cell.angle_alpha   90.00
_cell.angle_beta   90.00
_cell.angle_gamma   90.00
#
_symmetry.space_group_name_H-M   'P 1'
#
loop_
_entity.id
_entity.type
_entity.pdbx_description
1 polymer ?
#
loop_
_entity_poly.entity_id
_entity_poly.type
_entity_poly.pdbx_seq_one_letter_code
_entity_poly.pdbx_strand_id
1 'polypeptide(L)'
;IWAIPVTVIMLIAIGVLWVQIPAEMAPMEDRSQISINTRAAEGASYEYIRDYTEDINNLVDSIIPDAESVTARVSSGSGNIRITLKDIKDRDYTQMEVAERISQAIRNKTKARAFVQQQSSFGGRRGSMPVQYVLQAVSIEKLEKVLPAFLSKVYDNPTFQMADVDLKFSSPEMRVNINRDKAGTMGATVRDIAETLQYGLSGQRMGYFYMNGKQYEILGQINRQQRNTPANIKSIYIRSDKGEMIQLDNLVEFVESVAPPKLYHYNRFISATVSAGLADGKTIGQGLEEMDKIAAQTLDETFRTALSGDSKDYRESSSSLMFAFILALILIYLI
;
A
#
# COMPACT_ATOMS: atom_id res chain seq x y z
N ILE A 1 -2.40 46.74 38.61
CA ILE A 1 -3.85 46.42 38.48
C ILE A 1 -4.20 46.01 37.04
N TRP A 2 -3.59 46.59 36.01
CA TRP A 2 -3.85 46.27 34.60
C TRP A 2 -3.24 44.93 34.13
N ALA A 3 -2.28 44.37 34.85
CA ALA A 3 -1.61 43.12 34.45
C ALA A 3 -2.57 41.90 34.43
N ILE A 4 -3.46 41.82 35.44
CA ILE A 4 -4.40 40.68 35.53
C ILE A 4 -5.37 40.63 34.35
N PRO A 5 -6.10 41.71 33.96
CA PRO A 5 -6.98 41.65 32.80
C PRO A 5 -6.23 41.38 31.48
N VAL A 6 -5.03 41.91 31.31
CA VAL A 6 -4.21 41.62 30.13
C VAL A 6 -3.83 40.11 30.05
N THR A 7 -3.42 39.53 31.17
CA THR A 7 -3.08 38.09 31.21
C THR A 7 -4.31 37.21 30.91
N VAL A 8 -5.48 37.57 31.45
CA VAL A 8 -6.73 36.84 31.17
C VAL A 8 -7.12 36.95 29.70
N ILE A 9 -7.01 38.13 29.10
CA ILE A 9 -7.28 38.31 27.67
C ILE A 9 -6.29 37.47 26.82
N MET A 10 -5.01 37.45 27.17
CA MET A 10 -4.02 36.63 26.47
C MET A 10 -4.32 35.14 26.60
N LEU A 11 -4.72 34.67 27.77
CA LEU A 11 -5.08 33.24 27.95
C LEU A 11 -6.32 32.87 27.14
N ILE A 12 -7.32 33.75 27.10
CA ILE A 12 -8.51 33.55 26.25
C ILE A 12 -8.11 33.54 24.78
N ALA A 13 -7.27 34.46 24.32
CA ALA A 13 -6.78 34.52 22.94
C ALA A 13 -5.98 33.24 22.57
N ILE A 14 -5.12 32.76 23.46
CA ILE A 14 -4.39 31.48 23.26
C ILE A 14 -5.38 30.34 23.14
N GLY A 15 -6.39 30.24 23.99
CA GLY A 15 -7.41 29.18 23.92
C GLY A 15 -8.22 29.21 22.61
N VAL A 16 -8.60 30.42 22.16
CA VAL A 16 -9.31 30.59 20.88
C VAL A 16 -8.41 30.17 19.68
N LEU A 17 -7.16 30.66 19.67
CA LEU A 17 -6.20 30.32 18.63
C LEU A 17 -5.89 28.81 18.61
N TRP A 18 -5.77 28.19 19.77
CA TRP A 18 -5.53 26.74 19.89
C TRP A 18 -6.62 25.89 19.21
N VAL A 19 -7.87 26.32 19.30
CA VAL A 19 -9.01 25.63 18.70
C VAL A 19 -9.15 25.94 17.19
N GLN A 20 -8.76 27.15 16.78
CA GLN A 20 -8.95 27.61 15.39
C GLN A 20 -7.78 27.28 14.46
N ILE A 21 -6.55 27.19 14.99
CA ILE A 21 -5.39 26.88 14.15
C ILE A 21 -5.32 25.37 13.93
N PRO A 22 -5.37 24.92 12.68
CA PRO A 22 -5.21 23.51 12.36
C PRO A 22 -3.83 23.03 12.84
N ALA A 23 -3.80 21.92 13.58
CA ALA A 23 -2.55 21.33 14.02
C ALA A 23 -1.95 20.47 12.90
N GLU A 24 -0.84 20.90 12.35
CA GLU A 24 -0.05 20.18 11.34
C GLU A 24 1.40 20.06 11.82
N MET A 25 2.10 18.99 11.40
CA MET A 25 3.52 18.82 11.72
C MET A 25 4.40 19.81 10.98
N ALA A 26 4.09 20.07 9.72
CA ALA A 26 4.72 21.09 8.89
C ALA A 26 3.87 21.33 7.63
N PRO A 27 3.82 22.56 7.11
CA PRO A 27 3.16 22.84 5.86
C PRO A 27 3.89 22.13 4.70
N MET A 28 3.12 21.83 3.66
CA MET A 28 3.70 21.26 2.43
C MET A 28 4.59 22.29 1.74
N GLU A 29 5.84 21.95 1.56
CA GLU A 29 6.82 22.76 0.84
C GLU A 29 6.90 22.33 -0.63
N ASP A 30 7.14 23.29 -1.51
CA ASP A 30 7.48 22.99 -2.91
C ASP A 30 8.92 22.48 -3.00
N ARG A 31 9.07 21.19 -3.21
CA ARG A 31 10.37 20.51 -3.35
C ARG A 31 10.68 20.10 -4.78
N SER A 32 9.92 20.59 -5.73
CA SER A 32 10.04 20.27 -7.15
C SER A 32 9.91 18.76 -7.43
N GLN A 33 9.23 17.99 -6.56
CA GLN A 33 9.08 16.53 -6.69
C GLN A 33 7.64 16.07 -6.46
N ILE A 34 7.11 15.37 -7.45
CA ILE A 34 5.79 14.74 -7.39
C ILE A 34 5.96 13.23 -7.66
N SER A 35 5.21 12.41 -6.97
CA SER A 35 5.14 10.98 -7.22
C SER A 35 3.71 10.56 -7.56
N ILE A 36 3.56 9.72 -8.58
CA ILE A 36 2.28 9.10 -8.89
C ILE A 36 2.43 7.61 -8.63
N ASN A 37 1.57 7.09 -7.76
CA ASN A 37 1.54 5.67 -7.48
C ASN A 37 0.35 5.06 -8.22
N THR A 38 0.61 4.02 -9.01
CA THR A 38 -0.40 3.25 -9.70
C THR A 38 -0.53 1.88 -9.04
N ARG A 39 -1.76 1.40 -8.86
CA ARG A 39 -2.06 0.08 -8.30
C ARG A 39 -3.14 -0.61 -9.11
N ALA A 40 -2.83 -1.81 -9.55
CA ALA A 40 -3.81 -2.70 -10.16
C ALA A 40 -4.59 -3.49 -9.10
N ALA A 41 -5.67 -4.14 -9.52
CA ALA A 41 -6.34 -5.15 -8.70
C ALA A 41 -5.38 -6.31 -8.39
N GLU A 42 -5.61 -6.99 -7.26
CA GLU A 42 -4.82 -8.17 -6.91
C GLU A 42 -4.94 -9.25 -8.00
N GLY A 43 -3.84 -9.90 -8.34
CA GLY A 43 -3.78 -10.88 -9.42
C GLY A 43 -3.63 -10.30 -10.83
N ALA A 44 -3.59 -8.98 -11.00
CA ALA A 44 -3.33 -8.38 -12.29
C ALA A 44 -1.92 -8.71 -12.80
N SER A 45 -1.78 -8.91 -14.11
CA SER A 45 -0.49 -9.22 -14.72
C SER A 45 0.46 -8.01 -14.71
N TYR A 46 1.75 -8.30 -14.81
CA TYR A 46 2.77 -7.25 -14.95
C TYR A 46 2.52 -6.36 -16.17
N GLU A 47 2.12 -6.96 -17.29
CA GLU A 47 1.84 -6.23 -18.53
C GLU A 47 0.69 -5.24 -18.34
N TYR A 48 -0.38 -5.66 -17.65
CA TYR A 48 -1.52 -4.79 -17.38
C TYR A 48 -1.14 -3.52 -16.62
N ILE A 49 -0.35 -3.66 -15.54
CA ILE A 49 0.07 -2.49 -14.75
C ILE A 49 1.15 -1.68 -15.46
N ARG A 50 2.01 -2.33 -16.27
CA ARG A 50 2.98 -1.65 -17.12
C ARG A 50 2.27 -0.73 -18.12
N ASP A 51 1.34 -1.28 -18.88
CA ASP A 51 0.62 -0.52 -19.92
C ASP A 51 -0.18 0.63 -19.31
N TYR A 52 -0.80 0.39 -18.16
CA TYR A 52 -1.49 1.47 -17.43
C TYR A 52 -0.54 2.54 -16.91
N THR A 53 0.61 2.16 -16.36
CA THR A 53 1.61 3.11 -15.86
C THR A 53 2.21 3.92 -17.01
N GLU A 54 2.40 3.30 -18.17
CA GLU A 54 2.84 3.97 -19.40
C GLU A 54 1.79 4.96 -19.92
N ASP A 55 0.50 4.58 -19.92
CA ASP A 55 -0.61 5.50 -20.25
C ASP A 55 -0.61 6.74 -19.34
N ILE A 56 -0.35 6.56 -18.04
CA ILE A 56 -0.25 7.69 -17.10
C ILE A 56 1.04 8.51 -17.34
N ASN A 57 2.15 7.86 -17.64
CA ASN A 57 3.40 8.55 -17.95
C ASN A 57 3.25 9.46 -19.18
N ASN A 58 2.64 8.96 -20.25
CA ASN A 58 2.36 9.75 -21.47
C ASN A 58 1.41 10.92 -21.18
N LEU A 59 0.44 10.72 -20.28
CA LEU A 59 -0.43 11.81 -19.82
C LEU A 59 0.37 12.88 -19.08
N VAL A 60 1.28 12.50 -18.20
CA VAL A 60 2.17 13.42 -17.46
C VAL A 60 3.03 14.23 -18.43
N ASP A 61 3.65 13.59 -19.41
CA ASP A 61 4.48 14.25 -20.41
C ASP A 61 3.68 15.28 -21.23
N SER A 62 2.39 15.04 -21.45
CA SER A 62 1.49 16.00 -22.12
C SER A 62 1.11 17.20 -21.24
N ILE A 63 1.03 17.02 -19.91
CA ILE A 63 0.68 18.09 -18.96
C ILE A 63 1.88 18.95 -18.61
N ILE A 64 3.07 18.33 -18.51
CA ILE A 64 4.31 18.99 -18.09
C ILE A 64 5.44 18.59 -19.04
N PRO A 65 5.46 19.13 -20.26
CA PRO A 65 6.51 18.80 -21.24
C PRO A 65 7.88 19.34 -20.86
N ASP A 66 7.95 20.25 -19.90
CA ASP A 66 9.17 20.92 -19.45
C ASP A 66 9.69 20.38 -18.11
N ALA A 67 9.21 19.23 -17.64
CA ALA A 67 9.74 18.56 -16.47
C ALA A 67 11.25 18.28 -16.64
N GLU A 68 12.04 18.43 -15.58
CA GLU A 68 13.47 18.12 -15.60
C GLU A 68 13.72 16.63 -15.84
N SER A 69 12.95 15.77 -15.17
CA SER A 69 12.97 14.34 -15.41
C SER A 69 11.66 13.66 -15.01
N VAL A 70 11.29 12.64 -15.78
CA VAL A 70 10.17 11.74 -15.44
C VAL A 70 10.71 10.31 -15.45
N THR A 71 10.55 9.59 -14.34
CA THR A 71 11.03 8.23 -14.19
C THR A 71 9.90 7.32 -13.78
N ALA A 72 9.57 6.36 -14.62
CA ALA A 72 8.57 5.33 -14.31
C ALA A 72 9.25 4.03 -13.86
N ARG A 73 8.79 3.45 -12.76
CA ARG A 73 9.17 2.14 -12.27
C ARG A 73 7.94 1.28 -12.15
N VAL A 74 7.97 0.09 -12.72
CA VAL A 74 6.86 -0.87 -12.66
C VAL A 74 7.32 -2.13 -11.94
N SER A 75 6.46 -2.63 -11.05
CA SER A 75 6.62 -3.89 -10.35
C SER A 75 5.33 -4.70 -10.50
N SER A 76 5.33 -5.97 -10.11
CA SER A 76 4.09 -6.77 -10.13
C SER A 76 3.00 -6.10 -9.29
N GLY A 77 1.87 -5.78 -9.92
CA GLY A 77 0.70 -5.16 -9.27
C GLY A 77 0.79 -3.66 -8.97
N SER A 78 1.94 -3.00 -9.17
CA SER A 78 2.10 -1.58 -8.86
C SER A 78 3.10 -0.88 -9.76
N GLY A 79 2.90 0.42 -9.97
CA GLY A 79 3.86 1.32 -10.61
C GLY A 79 4.07 2.59 -9.79
N ASN A 80 5.18 3.24 -10.01
CA ASN A 80 5.51 4.54 -9.44
C ASN A 80 6.14 5.41 -10.51
N ILE A 81 5.58 6.57 -10.74
CA ILE A 81 6.12 7.59 -11.62
C ILE A 81 6.63 8.73 -10.74
N ARG A 82 7.90 9.05 -10.86
CA ARG A 82 8.53 10.18 -10.18
C ARG A 82 8.78 11.28 -11.18
N ILE A 83 8.28 12.46 -10.88
CA ILE A 83 8.42 13.68 -11.66
C ILE A 83 9.31 14.62 -10.86
N THR A 84 10.39 15.07 -11.46
CA THR A 84 11.21 16.18 -10.95
C THR A 84 10.91 17.38 -11.81
N LEU A 85 10.42 18.44 -11.19
CA LEU A 85 10.15 19.72 -11.83
C LEU A 85 11.45 20.54 -11.85
N LYS A 86 11.54 21.51 -12.74
CA LYS A 86 12.60 22.52 -12.70
C LYS A 86 12.61 23.25 -11.35
N ASP A 87 13.72 23.91 -11.03
CA ASP A 87 13.81 24.76 -9.85
C ASP A 87 12.65 25.78 -9.85
N ILE A 88 12.12 26.12 -8.68
CA ILE A 88 10.99 27.05 -8.52
C ILE A 88 11.28 28.43 -9.16
N LYS A 89 12.54 28.79 -9.30
CA LYS A 89 12.97 30.05 -9.94
C LYS A 89 12.88 30.02 -11.47
N ASP A 90 12.85 28.82 -12.05
CA ASP A 90 12.90 28.59 -13.50
C ASP A 90 11.53 28.14 -14.06
N ARG A 91 10.45 28.32 -13.29
CA ARG A 91 9.07 27.95 -13.66
C ARG A 91 8.04 28.94 -13.10
N ASP A 92 6.94 29.11 -13.81
CA ASP A 92 5.84 30.03 -13.46
C ASP A 92 4.68 29.32 -12.72
N TYR A 93 4.85 28.06 -12.33
CA TYR A 93 3.82 27.23 -11.66
C TYR A 93 4.37 26.56 -10.41
N THR A 94 3.51 26.29 -9.45
CA THR A 94 3.85 25.60 -8.21
C THR A 94 3.73 24.09 -8.35
N GLN A 95 4.44 23.33 -7.50
CA GLN A 95 4.28 21.88 -7.38
C GLN A 95 2.84 21.50 -7.07
N MET A 96 2.14 22.28 -6.25
CA MET A 96 0.75 22.01 -5.86
C MET A 96 -0.21 22.14 -7.06
N GLU A 97 -0.09 23.19 -7.88
CA GLU A 97 -0.89 23.37 -9.09
C GLU A 97 -0.70 22.21 -10.08
N VAL A 98 0.55 21.76 -10.25
CA VAL A 98 0.85 20.62 -11.11
C VAL A 98 0.24 19.33 -10.54
N ALA A 99 0.38 19.09 -9.25
CA ALA A 99 -0.18 17.91 -8.59
C ALA A 99 -1.71 17.86 -8.73
N GLU A 100 -2.38 19.02 -8.64
CA GLU A 100 -3.82 19.13 -8.82
C GLU A 100 -4.23 18.85 -10.28
N ARG A 101 -3.54 19.46 -11.28
CA ARG A 101 -3.81 19.20 -12.72
C ARG A 101 -3.68 17.72 -13.05
N ILE A 102 -2.63 17.07 -12.58
CA ILE A 102 -2.42 15.63 -12.77
C ILE A 102 -3.53 14.84 -12.06
N SER A 103 -3.88 15.19 -10.82
CA SER A 103 -4.93 14.51 -10.05
C SER A 103 -6.28 14.57 -10.78
N GLN A 104 -6.64 15.73 -11.34
CA GLN A 104 -7.87 15.89 -12.12
C GLN A 104 -7.85 15.05 -13.40
N ALA A 105 -6.73 15.03 -14.12
CA ALA A 105 -6.58 14.26 -15.35
C ALA A 105 -6.64 12.73 -15.12
N ILE A 106 -6.12 12.26 -13.99
CA ILE A 106 -6.10 10.83 -13.64
C ILE A 106 -7.48 10.33 -13.20
N ARG A 107 -8.35 11.17 -12.63
CA ARG A 107 -9.69 10.76 -12.15
C ARG A 107 -10.51 10.01 -13.20
N ASN A 108 -10.32 10.31 -14.46
CA ASN A 108 -11.04 9.67 -15.57
C ASN A 108 -10.39 8.35 -16.04
N LYS A 109 -9.28 7.94 -15.46
CA LYS A 109 -8.55 6.71 -15.82
C LYS A 109 -8.94 5.56 -14.89
N THR A 110 -9.95 4.78 -15.29
CA THR A 110 -10.59 3.77 -14.43
C THR A 110 -10.01 2.35 -14.52
N LYS A 111 -9.06 2.08 -15.42
CA LYS A 111 -8.46 0.74 -15.61
C LYS A 111 -7.76 0.22 -14.34
N ALA A 112 -7.07 1.11 -13.64
CA ALA A 112 -6.42 0.81 -12.36
C ALA A 112 -6.51 2.06 -11.46
N ARG A 113 -6.07 1.96 -10.21
CA ARG A 113 -6.02 3.12 -9.31
C ARG A 113 -4.72 3.86 -9.51
N ALA A 114 -4.79 5.18 -9.67
CA ALA A 114 -3.64 6.06 -9.66
C ALA A 114 -3.89 7.22 -8.70
N PHE A 115 -2.89 7.63 -7.98
CA PHE A 115 -2.96 8.76 -7.06
C PHE A 115 -1.67 9.55 -7.05
N VAL A 116 -1.82 10.85 -7.01
CA VAL A 116 -0.73 11.81 -6.94
C VAL A 116 -0.36 11.99 -5.47
N GLN A 117 0.92 11.97 -5.20
CA GLN A 117 1.45 12.15 -3.88
C GLN A 117 2.58 13.17 -3.91
N GLN A 118 2.51 14.12 -3.03
CA GLN A 118 3.56 15.07 -2.74
C GLN A 118 4.35 14.61 -1.51
N GLN A 119 5.63 14.90 -1.49
CA GLN A 119 6.47 14.52 -0.37
C GLN A 119 6.18 15.45 0.82
N SER A 120 5.88 14.87 1.98
CA SER A 120 5.78 15.61 3.23
C SER A 120 7.09 16.31 3.57
N SER A 121 7.01 17.51 4.15
CA SER A 121 8.19 18.28 4.58
C SER A 121 8.93 17.62 5.74
N PHE A 122 8.29 16.77 6.51
CA PHE A 122 8.84 16.12 7.69
C PHE A 122 8.46 14.64 7.76
N GLY A 123 9.41 13.76 8.05
CA GLY A 123 9.21 12.41 8.62
C GLY A 123 8.71 11.29 7.72
N GLY A 124 7.91 11.53 6.72
CA GLY A 124 7.20 10.47 5.99
C GLY A 124 8.07 9.54 5.14
N ARG A 125 7.79 8.23 5.15
CA ARG A 125 8.31 7.33 4.14
C ARG A 125 7.80 7.76 2.77
N ARG A 126 8.69 7.88 1.79
CA ARG A 126 8.31 8.21 0.41
C ARG A 126 7.21 7.26 -0.07
N GLY A 127 6.06 7.80 -0.42
CA GLY A 127 4.95 7.04 -0.97
C GLY A 127 3.91 6.55 0.05
N SER A 128 3.94 7.00 1.31
CA SER A 128 2.91 6.68 2.30
C SER A 128 1.84 7.77 2.38
N MET A 129 0.59 7.37 2.60
CA MET A 129 -0.49 8.30 2.88
C MET A 129 -0.35 8.86 4.30
N PRO A 130 -0.79 10.12 4.56
CA PRO A 130 -0.58 10.80 5.85
C PRO A 130 -1.31 10.12 7.00
N VAL A 131 -2.50 9.58 6.77
CA VAL A 131 -3.23 8.83 7.79
C VAL A 131 -2.95 7.35 7.64
N GLN A 132 -2.37 6.73 8.67
CA GLN A 132 -2.08 5.31 8.74
C GLN A 132 -2.62 4.73 10.05
N TYR A 133 -3.74 4.03 9.93
CA TYR A 133 -4.49 3.48 11.06
C TYR A 133 -4.42 1.95 11.04
N VAL A 134 -3.86 1.36 12.09
CA VAL A 134 -3.59 -0.08 12.18
C VAL A 134 -4.69 -0.74 12.99
N LEU A 135 -5.42 -1.66 12.35
CA LEU A 135 -6.36 -2.54 13.01
C LEU A 135 -5.65 -3.83 13.39
N GLN A 136 -5.74 -4.22 14.66
CA GLN A 136 -5.12 -5.42 15.19
C GLN A 136 -6.20 -6.39 15.67
N ALA A 137 -6.07 -7.66 15.32
CA ALA A 137 -7.00 -8.70 15.74
C ALA A 137 -6.26 -9.97 16.19
N VAL A 138 -6.99 -10.84 16.87
CA VAL A 138 -6.45 -12.15 17.30
C VAL A 138 -6.45 -13.19 16.18
N SER A 139 -7.28 -12.99 15.14
CA SER A 139 -7.34 -13.87 13.97
C SER A 139 -7.61 -13.10 12.69
N ILE A 140 -7.22 -13.70 11.55
CA ILE A 140 -7.38 -13.10 10.23
C ILE A 140 -8.84 -13.05 9.79
N GLU A 141 -9.63 -14.05 10.18
CA GLU A 141 -11.06 -14.14 9.84
C GLU A 141 -11.87 -12.98 10.46
N LYS A 142 -11.43 -12.47 11.62
CA LYS A 142 -12.03 -11.27 12.21
C LYS A 142 -11.75 -10.03 11.36
N LEU A 143 -10.52 -9.86 10.89
CA LEU A 143 -10.17 -8.76 9.99
C LEU A 143 -10.94 -8.86 8.67
N GLU A 144 -11.04 -10.06 8.09
CA GLU A 144 -11.79 -10.29 6.85
C GLU A 144 -13.25 -9.82 6.94
N LYS A 145 -13.90 -10.08 8.07
CA LYS A 145 -15.31 -9.70 8.30
C LYS A 145 -15.50 -8.20 8.52
N VAL A 146 -14.56 -7.55 9.20
CA VAL A 146 -14.72 -6.15 9.63
C VAL A 146 -14.19 -5.17 8.58
N LEU A 147 -13.12 -5.50 7.86
CA LEU A 147 -12.48 -4.58 6.92
C LEU A 147 -13.42 -3.99 5.86
N PRO A 148 -14.34 -4.74 5.22
CA PRO A 148 -15.25 -4.17 4.23
C PRO A 148 -16.15 -3.08 4.82
N ALA A 149 -16.72 -3.31 6.01
CA ALA A 149 -17.59 -2.34 6.68
C ALA A 149 -16.80 -1.10 7.16
N PHE A 150 -15.59 -1.31 7.66
CA PHE A 150 -14.70 -0.23 8.07
C PHE A 150 -14.31 0.65 6.88
N LEU A 151 -13.84 0.04 5.79
CA LEU A 151 -13.44 0.75 4.57
C LEU A 151 -14.60 1.50 3.92
N SER A 152 -15.80 0.92 3.88
CA SER A 152 -16.98 1.62 3.35
C SER A 152 -17.21 2.93 4.09
N LYS A 153 -17.16 2.94 5.42
CA LYS A 153 -17.32 4.18 6.21
C LYS A 153 -16.18 5.18 6.00
N VAL A 154 -14.96 4.70 5.78
CA VAL A 154 -13.83 5.58 5.45
C VAL A 154 -14.03 6.22 4.08
N TYR A 155 -14.50 5.46 3.08
CA TYR A 155 -14.77 6.00 1.74
C TYR A 155 -15.93 7.01 1.73
N ASP A 156 -16.95 6.79 2.57
CA ASP A 156 -18.11 7.67 2.65
C ASP A 156 -17.83 8.95 3.47
N ASN A 157 -16.69 9.02 4.18
CA ASN A 157 -16.36 10.17 5.02
C ASN A 157 -15.66 11.27 4.22
N PRO A 158 -16.22 12.50 4.18
CA PRO A 158 -15.68 13.61 3.38
C PRO A 158 -14.30 14.11 3.83
N THR A 159 -13.79 13.66 4.98
CA THR A 159 -12.45 13.99 5.45
C THR A 159 -11.36 13.30 4.63
N PHE A 160 -11.72 12.18 3.98
CA PHE A 160 -10.78 11.39 3.22
C PHE A 160 -11.04 11.53 1.71
N GLN A 161 -9.99 11.81 0.96
CA GLN A 161 -10.06 11.83 -0.51
C GLN A 161 -9.97 10.42 -1.07
N MET A 162 -9.22 9.55 -0.39
CA MET A 162 -8.99 8.17 -0.79
C MET A 162 -8.55 7.34 0.40
N ALA A 163 -8.79 6.04 0.32
CA ALA A 163 -8.27 5.06 1.28
C ALA A 163 -7.79 3.79 0.57
N ASP A 164 -6.86 3.10 1.18
CA ASP A 164 -6.41 1.77 0.77
C ASP A 164 -6.04 0.96 2.01
N VAL A 165 -6.08 -0.35 1.90
CA VAL A 165 -5.66 -1.28 2.96
C VAL A 165 -4.57 -2.19 2.42
N ASP A 166 -3.59 -2.49 3.26
CA ASP A 166 -2.50 -3.41 2.92
C ASP A 166 -2.96 -4.88 2.87
N LEU A 167 -3.87 -5.29 3.75
CA LEU A 167 -4.44 -6.63 3.80
C LEU A 167 -5.68 -6.73 2.89
N LYS A 168 -5.54 -7.45 1.78
CA LYS A 168 -6.61 -7.66 0.78
C LYS A 168 -6.93 -9.13 0.65
N PHE A 169 -8.22 -9.48 0.72
CA PHE A 169 -8.73 -10.84 0.58
C PHE A 169 -9.24 -11.13 -0.84
N SER A 170 -8.62 -10.53 -1.85
CA SER A 170 -9.09 -10.59 -3.23
C SER A 170 -8.05 -11.14 -4.22
N SER A 171 -6.91 -11.64 -3.71
CA SER A 171 -5.92 -12.24 -4.60
C SER A 171 -6.41 -13.61 -5.08
N PRO A 172 -6.61 -13.82 -6.39
CA PRO A 172 -6.96 -15.11 -6.91
C PRO A 172 -5.80 -16.09 -6.70
N GLU A 173 -6.11 -17.23 -6.13
CA GLU A 173 -5.18 -18.35 -5.97
C GLU A 173 -5.77 -19.65 -6.54
N MET A 174 -4.91 -20.54 -6.93
CA MET A 174 -5.29 -21.90 -7.28
C MET A 174 -4.74 -22.86 -6.23
N ARG A 175 -5.63 -23.46 -5.47
CA ARG A 175 -5.29 -24.45 -4.46
C ARG A 175 -5.18 -25.83 -5.11
N VAL A 176 -4.07 -26.51 -4.84
CA VAL A 176 -3.79 -27.84 -5.37
C VAL A 176 -4.02 -28.86 -4.25
N ASN A 177 -5.13 -29.60 -4.31
CA ASN A 177 -5.44 -30.67 -3.37
C ASN A 177 -4.91 -31.99 -3.93
N ILE A 178 -3.92 -32.58 -3.27
CA ILE A 178 -3.29 -33.82 -3.73
C ILE A 178 -4.06 -35.02 -3.18
N ASN A 179 -4.52 -35.90 -4.10
CA ASN A 179 -5.08 -37.19 -3.71
C ASN A 179 -3.94 -38.18 -3.41
N ARG A 180 -3.60 -38.31 -2.14
CA ARG A 180 -2.44 -39.09 -1.68
C ARG A 180 -2.61 -40.59 -1.96
N ASP A 181 -3.81 -41.12 -1.89
CA ASP A 181 -4.07 -42.55 -2.13
C ASP A 181 -3.90 -42.90 -3.60
N LYS A 182 -4.43 -42.08 -4.51
CA LYS A 182 -4.22 -42.23 -5.96
C LYS A 182 -2.76 -42.07 -6.34
N ALA A 183 -2.09 -41.02 -5.78
CA ALA A 183 -0.67 -40.77 -6.06
C ALA A 183 0.19 -41.96 -5.64
N GLY A 184 0.00 -42.51 -4.44
CA GLY A 184 0.70 -43.70 -3.97
C GLY A 184 0.45 -44.94 -4.82
N THR A 185 -0.81 -45.16 -5.21
CA THR A 185 -1.17 -46.30 -6.07
C THR A 185 -0.50 -46.23 -7.48
N MET A 186 -0.36 -45.01 -8.01
CA MET A 186 0.27 -44.75 -9.30
C MET A 186 1.80 -44.62 -9.23
N GLY A 187 2.39 -44.71 -8.02
CA GLY A 187 3.84 -44.59 -7.83
C GLY A 187 4.36 -43.17 -7.98
N ALA A 188 3.55 -42.15 -7.63
CA ALA A 188 3.93 -40.75 -7.58
C ALA A 188 3.91 -40.26 -6.14
N THR A 189 4.97 -39.62 -5.70
CA THR A 189 5.03 -39.03 -4.36
C THR A 189 4.50 -37.58 -4.36
N VAL A 190 4.07 -37.10 -3.19
CA VAL A 190 3.69 -35.67 -3.00
C VAL A 190 4.85 -34.75 -3.38
N ARG A 191 6.09 -35.20 -3.15
CA ARG A 191 7.30 -34.47 -3.48
C ARG A 191 7.45 -34.30 -4.99
N ASP A 192 7.27 -35.38 -5.77
CA ASP A 192 7.38 -35.36 -7.23
C ASP A 192 6.35 -34.40 -7.84
N ILE A 193 5.12 -34.40 -7.28
CA ILE A 193 4.06 -33.47 -7.67
C ILE A 193 4.48 -32.03 -7.40
N ALA A 194 4.96 -31.74 -6.19
CA ALA A 194 5.36 -30.40 -5.79
C ALA A 194 6.56 -29.88 -6.60
N GLU A 195 7.59 -30.73 -6.80
CA GLU A 195 8.78 -30.40 -7.59
C GLU A 195 8.43 -30.14 -9.06
N THR A 196 7.57 -30.97 -9.65
CA THR A 196 7.12 -30.78 -11.04
C THR A 196 6.38 -29.46 -11.23
N LEU A 197 5.46 -29.12 -10.31
CA LEU A 197 4.76 -27.83 -10.33
C LEU A 197 5.72 -26.65 -10.12
N GLN A 198 6.65 -26.79 -9.18
CA GLN A 198 7.66 -25.75 -8.91
C GLN A 198 8.52 -25.51 -10.16
N TYR A 199 9.07 -26.54 -10.76
CA TYR A 199 9.93 -26.42 -11.95
C TYR A 199 9.18 -25.87 -13.14
N GLY A 200 7.94 -26.33 -13.33
CA GLY A 200 7.13 -25.90 -14.46
C GLY A 200 6.65 -24.44 -14.35
N LEU A 201 6.18 -24.03 -13.16
CA LEU A 201 5.48 -22.76 -12.98
C LEU A 201 6.39 -21.64 -12.50
N SER A 202 7.25 -21.91 -11.49
CA SER A 202 8.10 -20.87 -10.87
C SER A 202 9.43 -20.66 -11.58
N GLY A 203 9.84 -21.62 -12.39
CA GLY A 203 11.17 -21.66 -12.98
C GLY A 203 12.22 -22.19 -12.00
N GLN A 204 13.08 -23.06 -12.51
CA GLN A 204 14.20 -23.64 -11.77
C GLN A 204 15.52 -23.12 -12.33
N ARG A 205 16.42 -22.71 -11.45
CA ARG A 205 17.80 -22.48 -11.82
C ARG A 205 18.48 -23.84 -12.05
N MET A 206 18.81 -24.12 -13.33
CA MET A 206 19.45 -25.37 -13.74
C MET A 206 20.97 -25.33 -13.68
N GLY A 207 21.53 -24.12 -13.72
CA GLY A 207 22.98 -23.93 -13.69
C GLY A 207 23.40 -22.52 -14.07
N TYR A 208 24.67 -22.40 -14.40
CA TYR A 208 25.28 -21.15 -14.86
C TYR A 208 26.09 -21.39 -16.10
N PHE A 209 26.22 -20.36 -16.95
CA PHE A 209 27.19 -20.35 -18.02
C PHE A 209 27.98 -19.02 -17.97
N TYR A 210 29.18 -19.05 -18.52
CA TYR A 210 30.06 -17.89 -18.54
C TYR A 210 30.16 -17.37 -19.97
N MET A 211 29.97 -16.07 -20.14
CA MET A 211 30.11 -15.39 -21.43
C MET A 211 30.64 -13.97 -21.18
N ASN A 212 31.67 -13.59 -21.94
CA ASN A 212 32.32 -12.27 -21.86
C ASN A 212 32.75 -11.86 -20.43
N GLY A 213 33.29 -12.83 -19.66
CA GLY A 213 33.74 -12.58 -18.29
C GLY A 213 32.64 -12.40 -17.25
N LYS A 214 31.38 -12.64 -17.61
CA LYS A 214 30.21 -12.58 -16.73
C LYS A 214 29.55 -13.94 -16.60
N GLN A 215 28.99 -14.19 -15.42
CA GLN A 215 28.21 -15.39 -15.11
C GLN A 215 26.73 -15.12 -15.33
N TYR A 216 26.05 -16.00 -16.06
CA TYR A 216 24.62 -15.94 -16.33
C TYR A 216 23.92 -17.17 -15.79
N GLU A 217 22.71 -17.00 -15.27
CA GLU A 217 21.87 -18.09 -14.80
C GLU A 217 21.10 -18.74 -15.95
N ILE A 218 20.98 -20.05 -15.91
CA ILE A 218 20.10 -20.81 -16.80
C ILE A 218 18.83 -21.13 -16.04
N LEU A 219 17.72 -20.53 -16.45
CA LEU A 219 16.39 -20.77 -15.86
C LEU A 219 15.56 -21.65 -16.79
N GLY A 220 15.14 -22.82 -16.29
CA GLY A 220 14.20 -23.70 -16.98
C GLY A 220 12.79 -23.52 -16.47
N GLN A 221 11.82 -23.33 -17.35
CA GLN A 221 10.40 -23.27 -17.03
C GLN A 221 9.54 -23.65 -18.22
N ILE A 222 8.28 -24.03 -17.97
CA ILE A 222 7.31 -24.30 -19.04
C ILE A 222 7.03 -23.01 -19.81
N ASN A 223 6.89 -23.10 -21.14
CA ASN A 223 6.55 -21.94 -21.97
C ASN A 223 5.27 -21.26 -21.46
N ARG A 224 5.25 -19.92 -21.49
CA ARG A 224 4.15 -19.12 -20.99
C ARG A 224 2.78 -19.50 -21.58
N GLN A 225 2.73 -19.82 -22.87
CA GLN A 225 1.49 -20.24 -23.54
C GLN A 225 0.93 -21.57 -23.00
N GLN A 226 1.79 -22.41 -22.43
CA GLN A 226 1.44 -23.73 -21.89
C GLN A 226 1.18 -23.71 -20.36
N ARG A 227 1.19 -22.54 -19.72
CA ARG A 227 0.95 -22.38 -18.28
C ARG A 227 0.05 -21.20 -17.93
N ASN A 228 -0.63 -20.59 -18.89
CA ASN A 228 -1.43 -19.39 -18.69
C ASN A 228 -2.91 -19.67 -18.35
N THR A 229 -3.34 -20.92 -18.40
CA THR A 229 -4.70 -21.34 -18.04
C THR A 229 -4.68 -22.54 -17.10
N PRO A 230 -5.72 -22.71 -16.24
CA PRO A 230 -5.85 -23.91 -15.40
C PRO A 230 -5.83 -25.21 -16.18
N ALA A 231 -6.44 -25.24 -17.37
CA ALA A 231 -6.45 -26.41 -18.24
C ALA A 231 -5.03 -26.84 -18.67
N ASN A 232 -4.16 -25.87 -18.94
CA ASN A 232 -2.78 -26.17 -19.33
C ASN A 232 -1.98 -26.77 -18.16
N ILE A 233 -2.24 -26.33 -16.93
CA ILE A 233 -1.58 -26.89 -15.74
C ILE A 233 -2.00 -28.34 -15.51
N LYS A 234 -3.27 -28.67 -15.74
CA LYS A 234 -3.79 -30.03 -15.65
C LYS A 234 -3.14 -31.01 -16.64
N SER A 235 -2.68 -30.49 -17.77
CA SER A 235 -2.01 -31.30 -18.82
C SER A 235 -0.53 -31.60 -18.56
N ILE A 236 0.06 -31.11 -17.47
CA ILE A 236 1.44 -31.42 -17.08
C ILE A 236 1.55 -32.90 -16.71
N TYR A 237 2.66 -33.52 -17.06
CA TYR A 237 2.95 -34.92 -16.75
C TYR A 237 4.01 -35.04 -15.67
N ILE A 238 3.83 -36.02 -14.80
CA ILE A 238 4.76 -36.38 -13.72
C ILE A 238 5.29 -37.78 -14.02
N ARG A 239 6.58 -38.01 -13.76
CA ARG A 239 7.19 -39.33 -13.91
C ARG A 239 7.00 -40.12 -12.60
N SER A 240 6.42 -41.31 -12.70
CA SER A 240 6.30 -42.26 -11.59
C SER A 240 7.61 -42.95 -11.26
N ASP A 241 7.69 -43.61 -10.11
CA ASP A 241 8.82 -44.46 -9.69
C ASP A 241 9.08 -45.58 -10.70
N LYS A 242 8.06 -46.01 -11.43
CA LYS A 242 8.15 -47.04 -12.50
C LYS A 242 8.59 -46.49 -13.84
N GLY A 243 8.78 -45.17 -13.94
CA GLY A 243 9.16 -44.48 -15.18
C GLY A 243 8.00 -44.12 -16.10
N GLU A 244 6.76 -44.39 -15.71
CA GLU A 244 5.56 -44.05 -16.47
C GLU A 244 5.22 -42.55 -16.32
N MET A 245 4.65 -41.99 -17.40
CA MET A 245 4.20 -40.60 -17.41
C MET A 245 2.73 -40.50 -17.01
N ILE A 246 2.45 -39.91 -15.87
CA ILE A 246 1.11 -39.72 -15.30
C ILE A 246 0.70 -38.28 -15.45
N GLN A 247 -0.49 -38.04 -16.00
CA GLN A 247 -1.03 -36.68 -16.09
C GLN A 247 -1.43 -36.15 -14.71
N LEU A 248 -1.08 -34.91 -14.42
CA LEU A 248 -1.28 -34.27 -13.11
C LEU A 248 -2.75 -34.25 -12.67
N ASP A 249 -3.68 -34.08 -13.61
CA ASP A 249 -5.14 -34.05 -13.33
C ASP A 249 -5.66 -35.37 -12.71
N ASN A 250 -4.95 -36.48 -12.89
CA ASN A 250 -5.31 -37.76 -12.24
C ASN A 250 -4.93 -37.79 -10.75
N LEU A 251 -3.98 -36.95 -10.33
CA LEU A 251 -3.37 -36.99 -9.00
C LEU A 251 -3.82 -35.85 -8.10
N VAL A 252 -4.32 -34.74 -8.70
CA VAL A 252 -4.66 -33.53 -7.96
C VAL A 252 -5.99 -32.96 -8.41
N GLU A 253 -6.62 -32.24 -7.49
CA GLU A 253 -7.79 -31.39 -7.74
C GLU A 253 -7.39 -29.93 -7.62
N PHE A 254 -7.72 -29.13 -8.63
CA PHE A 254 -7.49 -27.70 -8.65
C PHE A 254 -8.76 -26.97 -8.24
N VAL A 255 -8.68 -26.21 -7.15
CA VAL A 255 -9.78 -25.41 -6.63
C VAL A 255 -9.38 -23.94 -6.72
N GLU A 256 -10.17 -23.16 -7.46
CA GLU A 256 -10.02 -21.70 -7.47
C GLU A 256 -10.50 -21.12 -6.15
N SER A 257 -9.69 -20.26 -5.55
CA SER A 257 -9.91 -19.67 -4.24
C SER A 257 -9.41 -18.23 -4.26
N VAL A 258 -9.72 -17.49 -3.23
CA VAL A 258 -9.15 -16.17 -2.98
C VAL A 258 -8.49 -16.16 -1.61
N ALA A 259 -7.33 -15.57 -1.52
CA ALA A 259 -6.60 -15.46 -0.25
C ALA A 259 -5.81 -14.16 -0.18
N PRO A 260 -5.48 -13.69 1.01
CA PRO A 260 -4.57 -12.56 1.14
C PRO A 260 -3.15 -12.98 0.75
N PRO A 261 -2.52 -12.28 -0.20
CA PRO A 261 -1.18 -12.65 -0.69
C PRO A 261 -0.09 -12.42 0.36
N LYS A 262 -0.36 -11.59 1.36
CA LYS A 262 0.55 -11.24 2.45
C LYS A 262 -0.21 -11.12 3.75
N LEU A 263 0.41 -11.59 4.83
CA LEU A 263 -0.06 -11.41 6.19
C LEU A 263 0.81 -10.38 6.90
N TYR A 264 0.15 -9.44 7.59
CA TYR A 264 0.83 -8.37 8.30
C TYR A 264 0.67 -8.55 9.81
N HIS A 265 1.72 -8.21 10.53
CA HIS A 265 1.72 -8.19 11.98
C HIS A 265 2.22 -6.84 12.48
N TYR A 266 1.54 -6.31 13.48
CA TYR A 266 1.95 -5.13 14.20
C TYR A 266 1.94 -5.43 15.71
N ASN A 267 3.06 -5.20 16.39
CA ASN A 267 3.22 -5.55 17.81
C ASN A 267 2.78 -6.99 18.13
N ARG A 268 3.14 -7.96 17.28
CA ARG A 268 2.84 -9.40 17.39
C ARG A 268 1.38 -9.80 17.14
N PHE A 269 0.48 -8.86 16.89
CA PHE A 269 -0.91 -9.13 16.50
C PHE A 269 -1.03 -9.17 14.97
N ILE A 270 -1.92 -10.00 14.47
CA ILE A 270 -2.32 -9.96 13.06
C ILE A 270 -2.95 -8.59 12.82
N SER A 271 -2.56 -7.92 11.76
CA SER A 271 -2.95 -6.54 11.54
C SER A 271 -3.30 -6.23 10.08
N ALA A 272 -4.10 -5.21 9.92
CA ALA A 272 -4.36 -4.54 8.66
C ALA A 272 -4.14 -3.04 8.84
N THR A 273 -3.35 -2.42 7.97
CA THR A 273 -3.12 -0.98 7.99
C THR A 273 -4.00 -0.31 6.95
N VAL A 274 -4.95 0.47 7.43
CA VAL A 274 -5.77 1.35 6.59
C VAL A 274 -5.01 2.66 6.43
N SER A 275 -4.65 2.96 5.19
CA SER A 275 -3.97 4.20 4.81
C SER A 275 -4.96 5.11 4.09
N ALA A 276 -5.04 6.38 4.47
CA ALA A 276 -5.94 7.34 3.85
C ALA A 276 -5.24 8.65 3.51
N GLY A 277 -5.60 9.19 2.35
CA GLY A 277 -5.27 10.55 1.93
C GLY A 277 -6.34 11.50 2.43
N LEU A 278 -5.93 12.67 2.89
CA LEU A 278 -6.83 13.71 3.39
C LEU A 278 -7.43 14.51 2.24
N ALA A 279 -8.66 14.97 2.41
CA ALA A 279 -9.27 15.95 1.53
C ALA A 279 -8.62 17.33 1.72
N ASP A 280 -8.76 18.21 0.72
CA ASP A 280 -8.15 19.54 0.76
C ASP A 280 -8.57 20.33 2.01
N GLY A 281 -7.60 20.93 2.68
CA GLY A 281 -7.80 21.69 3.92
C GLY A 281 -8.05 20.84 5.18
N LYS A 282 -7.91 19.51 5.10
CA LYS A 282 -8.01 18.61 6.26
C LYS A 282 -6.64 18.26 6.81
N THR A 283 -6.54 18.15 8.14
CA THR A 283 -5.30 17.86 8.86
C THR A 283 -5.21 16.38 9.27
N ILE A 284 -4.00 15.90 9.57
CA ILE A 284 -3.77 14.55 10.09
C ILE A 284 -4.56 14.33 11.39
N GLY A 285 -4.61 15.34 12.27
CA GLY A 285 -5.38 15.27 13.51
C GLY A 285 -6.86 15.00 13.28
N GLN A 286 -7.50 15.77 12.37
CA GLN A 286 -8.89 15.56 11.99
C GLN A 286 -9.11 14.18 11.36
N GLY A 287 -8.20 13.75 10.51
CA GLY A 287 -8.24 12.41 9.92
C GLY A 287 -8.20 11.31 10.98
N LEU A 288 -7.34 11.43 11.99
CA LEU A 288 -7.25 10.46 13.08
C LEU A 288 -8.49 10.45 13.97
N GLU A 289 -9.08 11.61 14.28
CA GLU A 289 -10.34 11.67 15.03
C GLU A 289 -11.49 10.99 14.30
N GLU A 290 -11.57 11.16 12.98
CA GLU A 290 -12.58 10.46 12.17
C GLU A 290 -12.32 8.97 12.10
N MET A 291 -11.06 8.53 12.00
CA MET A 291 -10.72 7.10 12.08
C MET A 291 -11.09 6.50 13.44
N ASP A 292 -10.82 7.21 14.54
CA ASP A 292 -11.21 6.77 15.89
C ASP A 292 -12.74 6.65 16.03
N LYS A 293 -13.52 7.57 15.47
CA LYS A 293 -15.01 7.50 15.44
C LYS A 293 -15.49 6.30 14.61
N ILE A 294 -14.92 6.07 13.44
CA ILE A 294 -15.27 4.92 12.59
C ILE A 294 -14.90 3.61 13.31
N ALA A 295 -13.76 3.56 13.97
CA ALA A 295 -13.33 2.41 14.75
C ALA A 295 -14.30 2.11 15.90
N ALA A 296 -14.71 3.11 16.66
CA ALA A 296 -15.69 2.95 17.74
C ALA A 296 -17.07 2.44 17.27
N GLN A 297 -17.43 2.70 16.01
CA GLN A 297 -18.70 2.26 15.42
C GLN A 297 -18.65 0.87 14.76
N THR A 298 -17.46 0.36 14.44
CA THR A 298 -17.29 -0.84 13.59
C THR A 298 -16.56 -1.97 14.30
N LEU A 299 -15.70 -1.64 15.27
CA LEU A 299 -14.87 -2.61 15.97
C LEU A 299 -15.50 -2.99 17.32
N ASP A 300 -15.38 -4.25 17.68
CA ASP A 300 -15.71 -4.74 19.02
C ASP A 300 -14.47 -4.70 19.95
N GLU A 301 -14.65 -5.02 21.23
CA GLU A 301 -13.62 -5.00 22.26
C GLU A 301 -12.45 -5.97 22.00
N THR A 302 -12.58 -6.89 21.05
CA THR A 302 -11.54 -7.85 20.70
C THR A 302 -10.48 -7.29 19.73
N PHE A 303 -10.79 -6.15 19.13
CA PHE A 303 -9.84 -5.41 18.29
C PHE A 303 -9.04 -4.42 19.11
N ARG A 304 -7.83 -4.16 18.63
CA ARG A 304 -6.98 -3.06 19.10
C ARG A 304 -6.64 -2.18 17.93
N THR A 305 -6.46 -0.90 18.20
CA THR A 305 -6.01 0.08 17.22
C THR A 305 -4.63 0.59 17.56
N ALA A 306 -3.86 0.91 16.55
CA ALA A 306 -2.56 1.54 16.69
C ALA A 306 -2.32 2.50 15.53
N LEU A 307 -1.31 3.33 15.63
CA LEU A 307 -0.91 4.25 14.58
C LEU A 307 0.45 3.84 14.01
N SER A 308 0.66 4.12 12.73
CA SER A 308 1.93 3.89 12.04
C SER A 308 2.33 5.13 11.24
N GLY A 309 3.62 5.22 10.87
CA GLY A 309 4.15 6.31 10.05
C GLY A 309 3.82 7.70 10.59
N ASP A 310 3.48 8.63 9.70
CA ASP A 310 3.24 10.04 10.02
C ASP A 310 2.15 10.23 11.09
N SER A 311 1.15 9.35 11.12
CA SER A 311 0.09 9.37 12.13
C SER A 311 0.63 9.10 13.54
N LYS A 312 1.57 8.18 13.67
CA LYS A 312 2.23 7.88 14.94
C LYS A 312 3.10 9.05 15.38
N ASP A 313 3.93 9.54 14.45
CA ASP A 313 4.85 10.65 14.71
C ASP A 313 4.07 11.93 15.13
N TYR A 314 2.92 12.18 14.48
CA TYR A 314 2.01 13.28 14.86
C TYR A 314 1.49 13.12 16.30
N ARG A 315 0.99 11.94 16.67
CA ARG A 315 0.42 11.68 18.01
C ARG A 315 1.49 11.80 19.10
N GLU A 316 2.69 11.28 18.86
CA GLU A 316 3.81 11.32 19.79
C GLU A 316 4.34 12.76 19.96
N SER A 317 4.49 13.50 18.86
CA SER A 317 4.94 14.89 18.89
C SER A 317 3.95 15.82 19.62
N SER A 318 2.66 15.67 19.33
CA SER A 318 1.61 16.48 19.95
C SER A 318 1.55 16.30 21.47
N SER A 319 1.72 15.06 21.95
CA SER A 319 1.73 14.78 23.39
C SER A 319 2.96 15.35 24.08
N SER A 320 4.13 15.29 23.45
CA SER A 320 5.39 15.82 23.97
C SER A 320 5.38 17.34 24.05
N LEU A 321 4.81 18.03 23.07
CA LEU A 321 4.65 19.48 23.05
C LEU A 321 3.73 19.97 24.18
N MET A 322 2.62 19.29 24.41
CA MET A 322 1.70 19.62 25.52
C MET A 322 2.39 19.49 26.87
N PHE A 323 3.15 18.40 27.08
CA PHE A 323 3.93 18.21 28.30
C PHE A 323 4.97 19.31 28.48
N ALA A 324 5.73 19.67 27.45
CA ALA A 324 6.73 20.73 27.48
C ALA A 324 6.09 22.11 27.78
N PHE A 325 4.92 22.38 27.21
CA PHE A 325 4.18 23.62 27.46
C PHE A 325 3.72 23.75 28.92
N ILE A 326 3.13 22.69 29.49
CA ILE A 326 2.72 22.67 30.90
C ILE A 326 3.94 22.84 31.81
N LEU A 327 5.05 22.13 31.51
CA LEU A 327 6.28 22.25 32.28
C LEU A 327 6.85 23.68 32.24
N ALA A 328 6.85 24.32 31.07
CA ALA A 328 7.27 25.70 30.90
C ALA A 328 6.42 26.66 31.72
N LEU A 329 5.10 26.51 31.74
CA LEU A 329 4.20 27.32 32.58
C LEU A 329 4.51 27.15 34.06
N ILE A 330 4.74 25.91 34.52
CA ILE A 330 5.11 25.64 35.92
C ILE A 330 6.44 26.34 36.26
N LEU A 331 7.44 26.22 35.38
CA LEU A 331 8.73 26.86 35.60
C LEU A 331 8.64 28.37 35.64
N ILE A 332 7.88 28.99 34.74
CA ILE A 332 7.63 30.44 34.75
C ILE A 332 6.94 30.88 36.03
N TYR A 333 6.02 30.08 36.57
CA TYR A 333 5.34 30.40 37.84
C TYR A 333 6.26 30.25 39.06
N LEU A 334 7.23 29.32 39.03
CA LEU A 334 8.16 29.06 40.13
C LEU A 334 9.33 30.06 40.22
N ILE A 335 9.68 30.73 39.11
CA ILE A 335 10.72 31.79 39.04
C ILE A 335 10.10 33.17 39.36
#